data_4762fc96798c4c684f03f525679c4193
#
_entry.id   4762fc96798c4c684f03f525679c4193
#
_cell.length_a   1.000
_cell.length_b   1.000
_cell.length_c   1.000
_cell.angle_alpha   90.00
_cell.angle_beta   90.00
_cell.angle_gamma   90.00
#
_symmetry.space_group_name_H-M   'P 1'
#
loop_
_entity.id
_entity.type
_entity.pdbx_description
1 polymer ?
#
loop_
_entity_poly.entity_id
_entity_poly.type
_entity_poly.pdbx_seq_one_letter_code
_entity_poly.pdbx_strand_id
1 'polypeptide(L)'
;VRTAGHRAAKLKRGAAALAEDVARVRAAREGLGPDVRLRADANGAWSLAEALKALEAIATFDIEYVEQPVAADDIAGLAELRRRALIRVAADESAATERGLVDVLDAAAADVVVLKPAALGGPARALELAAQARRAGTGVVFTHMFESAIGARHVLHCAAAWADPQGVHGLQTAGLF
;
A
#
# COMPACT_ATOMS: atom_id res chain seq x y z
N VAL A 1 4.19 -0.85 18.24
CA VAL A 1 2.96 -1.01 17.44
C VAL A 1 1.85 -1.57 18.32
N ARG A 2 1.98 -2.78 18.87
CA ARG A 2 0.95 -3.41 19.73
C ARG A 2 0.58 -2.58 20.95
N THR A 3 1.55 -2.10 21.70
CA THR A 3 1.36 -1.28 22.90
C THR A 3 0.71 0.07 22.61
N ALA A 4 0.82 0.58 21.37
CA ALA A 4 0.19 1.83 20.95
C ALA A 4 -1.20 1.62 20.30
N GLY A 5 -1.74 0.39 20.30
CA GLY A 5 -3.07 0.08 19.76
C GLY A 5 -3.18 0.11 18.23
N HIS A 6 -2.07 0.12 17.50
CA HIS A 6 -2.10 0.07 16.02
C HIS A 6 -2.57 -1.28 15.51
N ARG A 7 -3.45 -1.27 14.53
CA ARG A 7 -4.01 -2.47 13.90
C ARG A 7 -3.25 -2.95 12.67
N ALA A 8 -2.30 -2.16 12.17
CA ALA A 8 -1.43 -2.52 11.05
C ALA A 8 -0.02 -1.94 11.22
N ALA A 9 0.94 -2.61 10.61
CA ALA A 9 2.32 -2.14 10.48
C ALA A 9 2.79 -2.33 9.04
N LYS A 10 3.63 -1.42 8.53
CA LYS A 10 4.22 -1.49 7.19
C LYS A 10 5.75 -1.55 7.28
N LEU A 11 6.35 -2.51 6.59
CA LEU A 11 7.80 -2.69 6.47
C LEU A 11 8.28 -2.22 5.11
N LYS A 12 9.33 -1.43 5.09
CA LYS A 12 10.05 -1.08 3.85
C LYS A 12 10.93 -2.25 3.41
N ARG A 13 10.91 -2.54 2.09
CA ARG A 13 11.52 -3.71 1.45
C ARG A 13 12.29 -3.29 0.19
N GLY A 14 13.02 -4.24 -0.41
CA GLY A 14 13.66 -4.06 -1.71
C GLY A 14 15.05 -3.41 -1.69
N ALA A 15 15.54 -2.96 -0.53
CA ALA A 15 16.88 -2.40 -0.39
C ALA A 15 17.94 -3.43 0.04
N ALA A 16 17.51 -4.59 0.54
CA ALA A 16 18.38 -5.66 1.05
C ALA A 16 18.28 -6.93 0.19
N ALA A 17 19.19 -7.88 0.43
CA ALA A 17 19.10 -9.20 -0.20
C ALA A 17 17.81 -9.92 0.22
N LEU A 18 17.24 -10.74 -0.65
CA LEU A 18 15.97 -11.43 -0.42
C LEU A 18 15.94 -12.22 0.90
N ALA A 19 17.02 -12.91 1.24
CA ALA A 19 17.11 -13.69 2.48
C ALA A 19 17.00 -12.79 3.74
N GLU A 20 17.64 -11.63 3.72
CA GLU A 20 17.55 -10.66 4.79
C GLU A 20 16.14 -10.07 4.89
N ASP A 21 15.54 -9.77 3.74
CA ASP A 21 14.18 -9.30 3.67
C ASP A 21 13.20 -10.34 4.25
N VAL A 22 13.31 -11.60 3.93
CA VAL A 22 12.50 -12.68 4.52
C VAL A 22 12.69 -12.76 6.04
N ALA A 23 13.93 -12.67 6.52
CA ALA A 23 14.23 -12.69 7.96
C ALA A 23 13.56 -11.52 8.70
N ARG A 24 13.58 -10.31 8.10
CA ARG A 24 12.91 -9.12 8.66
C ARG A 24 11.39 -9.27 8.71
N VAL A 25 10.77 -9.86 7.68
CA VAL A 25 9.31 -10.14 7.70
C VAL A 25 8.98 -11.13 8.79
N ARG A 26 9.73 -12.22 8.90
CA ARG A 26 9.55 -13.21 9.96
C ARG A 26 9.62 -12.57 11.35
N ALA A 27 10.69 -11.83 11.64
CA ALA A 27 10.87 -11.16 12.91
C ALA A 27 9.73 -10.17 13.21
N ALA A 28 9.26 -9.45 12.19
CA ALA A 28 8.14 -8.54 12.34
C ALA A 28 6.84 -9.29 12.65
N ARG A 29 6.54 -10.39 11.95
CA ARG A 29 5.34 -11.20 12.21
C ARG A 29 5.38 -11.81 13.62
N GLU A 30 6.52 -12.36 14.03
CA GLU A 30 6.72 -12.90 15.39
C GLU A 30 6.51 -11.82 16.46
N GLY A 31 7.09 -10.64 16.28
CA GLY A 31 6.97 -9.52 17.24
C GLY A 31 5.58 -8.87 17.27
N LEU A 32 4.87 -8.82 16.15
CA LEU A 32 3.54 -8.23 16.04
C LEU A 32 2.42 -9.19 16.49
N GLY A 33 2.64 -10.49 16.36
CA GLY A 33 1.60 -11.50 16.57
C GLY A 33 0.58 -11.54 15.42
N PRO A 34 -0.41 -12.45 15.47
CA PRO A 34 -1.35 -12.69 14.36
C PRO A 34 -2.37 -11.58 14.15
N ASP A 35 -2.71 -10.83 15.19
CA ASP A 35 -3.83 -9.87 15.16
C ASP A 35 -3.50 -8.53 14.46
N VAL A 36 -2.22 -8.24 14.25
CA VAL A 36 -1.77 -7.00 13.58
C VAL A 36 -1.57 -7.29 12.10
N ARG A 37 -2.25 -6.55 11.22
CA ARG A 37 -2.05 -6.64 9.78
C ARG A 37 -0.63 -6.21 9.42
N LEU A 38 0.07 -7.06 8.69
CA LEU A 38 1.41 -6.77 8.24
C LEU A 38 1.40 -6.44 6.75
N ARG A 39 1.95 -5.29 6.40
CA ARG A 39 2.09 -4.80 5.03
C ARG A 39 3.57 -4.69 4.69
N ALA A 40 3.90 -4.87 3.43
CA ALA A 40 5.23 -4.63 2.91
C ALA A 40 5.18 -3.55 1.83
N ASP A 41 6.26 -2.79 1.65
CA ASP A 41 6.35 -1.72 0.67
C ASP A 41 7.73 -1.78 0.01
N ALA A 42 7.75 -2.01 -1.29
CA ALA A 42 8.98 -2.18 -2.07
C ALA A 42 9.39 -0.91 -2.83
N ASN A 43 8.53 0.13 -2.87
CA ASN A 43 8.78 1.41 -3.55
C ASN A 43 9.34 1.24 -4.98
N GLY A 44 8.80 0.29 -5.75
CA GLY A 44 9.19 0.06 -7.14
C GLY A 44 10.56 -0.59 -7.36
N ALA A 45 11.14 -1.21 -6.32
CA ALA A 45 12.53 -1.66 -6.35
C ALA A 45 12.78 -2.93 -7.17
N TRP A 46 11.74 -3.70 -7.51
CA TRP A 46 11.91 -5.02 -8.12
C TRP A 46 11.53 -5.03 -9.60
N SER A 47 12.22 -5.85 -10.38
CA SER A 47 11.70 -6.37 -11.62
C SER A 47 10.53 -7.33 -11.36
N LEU A 48 9.70 -7.62 -12.36
CA LEU A 48 8.61 -8.59 -12.24
C LEU A 48 9.10 -9.97 -11.72
N ALA A 49 10.24 -10.43 -12.22
CA ALA A 49 10.80 -11.72 -11.81
C ALA A 49 11.27 -11.74 -10.34
N GLU A 50 11.89 -10.65 -9.88
CA GLU A 50 12.29 -10.48 -8.48
C GLU A 50 11.07 -10.36 -7.57
N ALA A 51 10.06 -9.57 -7.99
CA ALA A 51 8.82 -9.41 -7.25
C ALA A 51 8.10 -10.75 -7.03
N LEU A 52 7.96 -11.58 -8.08
CA LEU A 52 7.36 -12.92 -7.95
C LEU A 52 8.08 -13.78 -6.93
N LYS A 53 9.42 -13.83 -7.00
CA LYS A 53 10.25 -14.57 -6.03
C LYS A 53 10.11 -14.03 -4.60
N ALA A 54 10.09 -12.69 -4.46
CA ALA A 54 9.96 -12.05 -3.17
C ALA A 54 8.60 -12.32 -2.52
N LEU A 55 7.50 -12.20 -3.29
CA LEU A 55 6.16 -12.46 -2.79
C LEU A 55 5.96 -13.94 -2.42
N GLU A 56 6.47 -14.87 -3.22
CA GLU A 56 6.45 -16.30 -2.91
C GLU A 56 7.20 -16.59 -1.59
N ALA A 57 8.38 -16.01 -1.42
CA ALA A 57 9.22 -16.23 -0.22
C ALA A 57 8.59 -15.71 1.08
N ILE A 58 7.69 -14.71 1.01
CA ILE A 58 7.02 -14.15 2.18
C ILE A 58 5.55 -14.55 2.31
N ALA A 59 5.01 -15.38 1.41
CA ALA A 59 3.59 -15.73 1.36
C ALA A 59 3.07 -16.39 2.65
N THR A 60 3.93 -17.10 3.37
CA THR A 60 3.57 -17.81 4.61
C THR A 60 3.44 -16.90 5.85
N PHE A 61 3.79 -15.62 5.74
CA PHE A 61 3.79 -14.70 6.88
C PHE A 61 2.53 -13.84 7.00
N ASP A 62 1.44 -14.20 6.36
CA ASP A 62 0.15 -13.51 6.43
C ASP A 62 0.29 -11.99 6.14
N ILE A 63 0.87 -11.67 4.98
CA ILE A 63 1.01 -10.30 4.49
C ILE A 63 -0.31 -9.83 3.90
N GLU A 64 -0.87 -8.73 4.39
CA GLU A 64 -2.13 -8.17 3.90
C GLU A 64 -2.03 -7.75 2.43
N TYR A 65 -0.95 -7.07 2.05
CA TYR A 65 -0.55 -6.75 0.67
C TYR A 65 0.91 -6.30 0.59
N VAL A 66 1.46 -6.34 -0.62
CA VAL A 66 2.74 -5.71 -0.97
C VAL A 66 2.47 -4.47 -1.82
N GLU A 67 2.95 -3.31 -1.35
CA GLU A 67 2.78 -2.01 -1.97
C GLU A 67 3.92 -1.76 -2.97
N GLN A 68 3.56 -1.29 -4.17
CA GLN A 68 4.42 -0.90 -5.28
C GLN A 68 5.64 -1.83 -5.47
N PRO A 69 5.42 -3.09 -5.82
CA PRO A 69 6.51 -4.06 -5.97
C PRO A 69 7.43 -3.76 -7.17
N VAL A 70 6.86 -3.30 -8.29
CA VAL A 70 7.57 -2.97 -9.54
C VAL A 70 7.57 -1.47 -9.80
N ALA A 71 8.38 -1.00 -10.78
CA ALA A 71 8.47 0.41 -11.15
C ALA A 71 7.09 1.04 -11.41
N ALA A 72 6.94 2.34 -11.11
CA ALA A 72 5.66 3.05 -11.15
C ALA A 72 5.02 3.08 -12.54
N ASP A 73 5.81 3.06 -13.59
CA ASP A 73 5.42 3.07 -15.00
C ASP A 73 5.22 1.65 -15.58
N ASP A 74 5.60 0.61 -14.85
CA ASP A 74 5.37 -0.80 -15.28
C ASP A 74 3.98 -1.31 -14.87
N ILE A 75 2.94 -0.68 -15.42
CA ILE A 75 1.53 -1.08 -15.17
C ILE A 75 1.27 -2.52 -15.63
N ALA A 76 1.88 -2.93 -16.75
CA ALA A 76 1.73 -4.29 -17.28
C ALA A 76 2.37 -5.33 -16.35
N GLY A 77 3.56 -5.06 -15.83
CA GLY A 77 4.23 -5.91 -14.84
C GLY A 77 3.44 -5.99 -13.52
N LEU A 78 2.86 -4.86 -13.08
CA LEU A 78 2.02 -4.83 -11.89
C LEU A 78 0.75 -5.69 -12.06
N ALA A 79 0.08 -5.59 -13.23
CA ALA A 79 -1.09 -6.41 -13.57
C ALA A 79 -0.76 -7.90 -13.67
N GLU A 80 0.39 -8.25 -14.27
CA GLU A 80 0.88 -9.63 -14.34
C GLU A 80 1.17 -10.18 -12.93
N LEU A 81 1.83 -9.38 -12.09
CA LEU A 81 2.14 -9.76 -10.72
C LEU A 81 0.86 -10.02 -9.92
N ARG A 82 -0.14 -9.13 -10.00
CA ARG A 82 -1.45 -9.31 -9.35
C ARG A 82 -2.12 -10.63 -9.73
N ARG A 83 -2.05 -11.02 -11.01
CA ARG A 83 -2.67 -12.28 -11.47
C ARG A 83 -1.97 -13.54 -10.97
N ARG A 84 -0.68 -13.46 -10.66
CA ARG A 84 0.18 -14.62 -10.35
C ARG A 84 0.54 -14.73 -8.87
N ALA A 85 0.58 -13.62 -8.16
CA ALA A 85 1.05 -13.59 -6.78
C ALA A 85 0.03 -14.21 -5.81
N LEU A 86 0.56 -14.85 -4.76
CA LEU A 86 -0.22 -15.39 -3.65
C LEU A 86 -0.62 -14.32 -2.63
N ILE A 87 -0.04 -13.12 -2.74
CA ILE A 87 -0.28 -11.98 -1.86
C ILE A 87 -0.90 -10.88 -2.70
N ARG A 88 -1.86 -10.16 -2.13
CA ARG A 88 -2.48 -8.99 -2.76
C ARG A 88 -1.43 -7.93 -3.08
N VAL A 89 -1.65 -7.20 -4.16
CA VAL A 89 -0.77 -6.14 -4.65
C VAL A 89 -1.44 -4.79 -4.50
N ALA A 90 -0.68 -3.79 -4.00
CA ALA A 90 -1.16 -2.42 -3.90
C ALA A 90 -0.33 -1.49 -4.80
N ALA A 91 -1.01 -0.54 -5.46
CA ALA A 91 -0.39 0.54 -6.22
C ALA A 91 -0.31 1.81 -5.37
N ASP A 92 0.88 2.38 -5.24
CA ASP A 92 1.14 3.69 -4.60
C ASP A 92 1.64 4.69 -5.66
N GLU A 93 2.90 4.60 -6.05
CA GLU A 93 3.51 5.52 -7.01
C GLU A 93 2.84 5.44 -8.39
N SER A 94 2.38 4.28 -8.82
CA SER A 94 1.59 4.12 -10.05
C SER A 94 0.25 4.85 -10.00
N ALA A 95 -0.33 5.05 -8.82
CA ALA A 95 -1.60 5.74 -8.59
C ALA A 95 -1.43 7.17 -8.05
N ALA A 96 -0.22 7.73 -8.08
CA ALA A 96 0.08 9.05 -7.52
C ALA A 96 -0.55 10.22 -8.29
N THR A 97 -1.03 9.98 -9.49
CA THR A 97 -1.75 10.96 -10.31
C THR A 97 -3.11 10.39 -10.71
N GLU A 98 -4.05 11.26 -11.07
CA GLU A 98 -5.36 10.84 -11.59
C GLU A 98 -5.22 9.93 -12.81
N ARG A 99 -4.36 10.28 -13.75
CA ARG A 99 -4.10 9.48 -14.95
C ARG A 99 -3.53 8.11 -14.58
N GLY A 100 -2.52 8.07 -13.72
CA GLY A 100 -1.93 6.80 -13.27
C GLY A 100 -2.94 5.91 -12.54
N LEU A 101 -3.80 6.49 -11.69
CA LEU A 101 -4.89 5.73 -11.07
C LEU A 101 -5.83 5.13 -12.11
N VAL A 102 -6.24 5.88 -13.14
CA VAL A 102 -7.09 5.36 -14.22
C VAL A 102 -6.39 4.22 -14.94
N ASP A 103 -5.12 4.37 -15.31
CA ASP A 103 -4.34 3.33 -15.98
C ASP A 103 -4.23 2.04 -15.12
N VAL A 104 -4.04 2.18 -13.80
CA VAL A 104 -4.04 1.05 -12.85
C VAL A 104 -5.40 0.34 -12.80
N LEU A 105 -6.50 1.12 -12.77
CA LEU A 105 -7.86 0.54 -12.71
C LEU A 105 -8.25 -0.13 -14.01
N ASP A 106 -7.99 0.49 -15.16
CA ASP A 106 -8.31 -0.04 -16.49
C ASP A 106 -7.54 -1.34 -16.79
N ALA A 107 -6.28 -1.42 -16.35
CA ALA A 107 -5.47 -2.63 -16.46
C ALA A 107 -5.78 -3.67 -15.37
N ALA A 108 -6.68 -3.37 -14.43
CA ALA A 108 -6.90 -4.18 -13.22
C ALA A 108 -5.58 -4.56 -12.53
N ALA A 109 -4.64 -3.60 -12.41
CA ALA A 109 -3.25 -3.87 -12.02
C ALA A 109 -3.03 -4.00 -10.51
N ALA A 110 -4.00 -3.65 -9.67
CA ALA A 110 -3.86 -3.69 -8.21
C ALA A 110 -5.15 -4.16 -7.51
N ASP A 111 -4.98 -4.78 -6.35
CA ASP A 111 -6.08 -5.13 -5.43
C ASP A 111 -6.43 -3.97 -4.48
N VAL A 112 -5.47 -3.08 -4.28
CA VAL A 112 -5.57 -1.91 -3.41
C VAL A 112 -4.87 -0.73 -4.10
N VAL A 113 -5.43 0.47 -3.95
CA VAL A 113 -4.74 1.72 -4.30
C VAL A 113 -4.47 2.54 -3.05
N VAL A 114 -3.27 3.08 -2.97
CA VAL A 114 -2.82 3.96 -1.89
C VAL A 114 -2.95 5.40 -2.37
N LEU A 115 -3.91 6.12 -1.81
CA LEU A 115 -4.23 7.47 -2.25
C LEU A 115 -3.68 8.52 -1.29
N LYS A 116 -3.00 9.51 -1.85
CA LYS A 116 -2.40 10.65 -1.15
C LYS A 116 -3.13 11.92 -1.54
N PRO A 117 -4.05 12.44 -0.72
CA PRO A 117 -4.88 13.60 -1.08
C PRO A 117 -4.08 14.81 -1.55
N ALA A 118 -2.89 15.04 -0.98
CA ALA A 118 -2.03 16.16 -1.38
C ALA A 118 -1.52 16.04 -2.84
N ALA A 119 -1.26 14.82 -3.32
CA ALA A 119 -0.84 14.57 -4.69
C ALA A 119 -2.00 14.58 -5.70
N LEU A 120 -3.23 14.31 -5.23
CA LEU A 120 -4.41 14.11 -6.07
C LEU A 120 -5.31 15.37 -6.17
N GLY A 121 -4.79 16.56 -5.81
CA GLY A 121 -5.55 17.81 -5.91
C GLY A 121 -6.45 18.10 -4.69
N GLY A 122 -6.25 17.42 -3.58
CA GLY A 122 -6.92 17.66 -2.31
C GLY A 122 -8.00 16.64 -1.92
N PRO A 123 -8.62 16.84 -0.74
CA PRO A 123 -9.53 15.86 -0.14
C PRO A 123 -10.75 15.51 -1.00
N ALA A 124 -11.40 16.50 -1.59
CA ALA A 124 -12.60 16.26 -2.39
C ALA A 124 -12.28 15.37 -3.62
N ARG A 125 -11.22 15.73 -4.35
CA ARG A 125 -10.79 14.94 -5.52
C ARG A 125 -10.33 13.55 -5.14
N ALA A 126 -9.59 13.41 -4.06
CA ALA A 126 -9.16 12.09 -3.56
C ALA A 126 -10.34 11.19 -3.20
N LEU A 127 -11.43 11.72 -2.63
CA LEU A 127 -12.64 10.95 -2.33
C LEU A 127 -13.41 10.56 -3.61
N GLU A 128 -13.47 11.41 -4.61
CA GLU A 128 -14.06 11.08 -5.93
C GLU A 128 -13.31 9.92 -6.60
N LEU A 129 -11.96 9.99 -6.60
CA LEU A 129 -11.09 8.96 -7.15
C LEU A 129 -11.17 7.65 -6.35
N ALA A 130 -11.27 7.74 -5.02
CA ALA A 130 -11.51 6.59 -4.16
C ALA A 130 -12.84 5.90 -4.49
N ALA A 131 -13.91 6.69 -4.74
CA ALA A 131 -15.19 6.13 -5.16
C ALA A 131 -15.10 5.45 -6.55
N GLN A 132 -14.28 5.96 -7.46
CA GLN A 132 -13.99 5.32 -8.74
C GLN A 132 -13.29 3.97 -8.54
N ALA A 133 -12.23 3.92 -7.73
CA ALA A 133 -11.52 2.69 -7.39
C ALA A 133 -12.45 1.64 -6.78
N ARG A 134 -13.31 2.04 -5.84
CA ARG A 134 -14.30 1.14 -5.22
C ARG A 134 -15.30 0.58 -6.24
N ARG A 135 -15.76 1.39 -7.20
CA ARG A 135 -16.64 0.91 -8.29
C ARG A 135 -15.96 -0.11 -9.19
N ALA A 136 -14.63 -0.01 -9.36
CA ALA A 136 -13.80 -0.98 -10.06
C ALA A 136 -13.47 -2.24 -9.22
N GLY A 137 -13.98 -2.34 -7.98
CA GLY A 137 -13.70 -3.47 -7.08
C GLY A 137 -12.32 -3.41 -6.41
N THR A 138 -11.63 -2.26 -6.47
CA THR A 138 -10.30 -2.06 -5.89
C THR A 138 -10.41 -1.43 -4.50
N GLY A 139 -9.70 -1.99 -3.51
CA GLY A 139 -9.62 -1.46 -2.15
C GLY A 139 -8.90 -0.11 -2.11
N VAL A 140 -9.18 0.70 -1.10
CA VAL A 140 -8.60 2.03 -0.96
C VAL A 140 -7.96 2.22 0.41
N VAL A 141 -6.73 2.72 0.41
CA VAL A 141 -6.02 3.15 1.62
C VAL A 141 -5.60 4.60 1.44
N PHE A 142 -5.99 5.46 2.38
CA PHE A 142 -5.46 6.83 2.44
C PHE A 142 -4.17 6.87 3.27
N THR A 143 -3.19 7.62 2.81
CA THR A 143 -1.93 7.81 3.52
C THR A 143 -1.39 9.22 3.32
N HIS A 144 -0.43 9.57 4.14
CA HIS A 144 0.29 10.84 4.03
C HIS A 144 1.41 10.76 2.98
N MET A 145 1.72 11.94 2.43
CA MET A 145 3.10 12.31 2.12
C MET A 145 3.75 12.86 3.41
N PHE A 146 4.86 13.57 3.33
CA PHE A 146 5.42 14.26 4.50
C PHE A 146 4.85 15.68 4.59
N GLU A 147 3.56 15.77 4.91
CA GLU A 147 2.84 17.03 4.99
C GLU A 147 2.93 17.66 6.38
N SER A 148 2.58 18.96 6.43
CA SER A 148 2.34 19.68 7.67
C SER A 148 1.14 19.07 8.46
N ALA A 149 0.95 19.52 9.70
CA ALA A 149 -0.20 19.11 10.51
C ALA A 149 -1.56 19.41 9.84
N ILE A 150 -1.64 20.43 8.96
CA ILE A 150 -2.85 20.74 8.19
C ILE A 150 -3.08 19.65 7.13
N GLY A 151 -2.05 19.31 6.36
CA GLY A 151 -2.14 18.23 5.36
C GLY A 151 -2.49 16.89 5.99
N ALA A 152 -1.87 16.55 7.12
CA ALA A 152 -2.17 15.35 7.87
C ALA A 152 -3.64 15.26 8.30
N ARG A 153 -4.24 16.38 8.72
CA ARG A 153 -5.67 16.45 9.04
C ARG A 153 -6.56 16.21 7.82
N HIS A 154 -6.18 16.69 6.63
CA HIS A 154 -6.92 16.40 5.40
C HIS A 154 -6.98 14.90 5.13
N VAL A 155 -5.86 14.18 5.28
CA VAL A 155 -5.84 12.71 5.10
C VAL A 155 -6.70 12.01 6.15
N LEU A 156 -6.66 12.46 7.41
CA LEU A 156 -7.51 11.94 8.49
C LEU A 156 -9.00 12.13 8.17
N HIS A 157 -9.39 13.30 7.65
CA HIS A 157 -10.79 13.55 7.25
C HIS A 157 -11.21 12.67 6.05
N CYS A 158 -10.34 12.46 5.06
CA CYS A 158 -10.62 11.53 3.97
C CYS A 158 -10.84 10.10 4.51
N ALA A 159 -9.96 9.62 5.37
CA ALA A 159 -10.06 8.30 5.97
C ALA A 159 -11.35 8.14 6.80
N ALA A 160 -11.73 9.15 7.58
CA ALA A 160 -12.95 9.15 8.38
C ALA A 160 -14.23 9.19 7.50
N ALA A 161 -14.22 9.97 6.43
CA ALA A 161 -15.34 10.09 5.51
C ALA A 161 -15.52 8.86 4.60
N TRP A 162 -14.49 8.06 4.44
CA TRP A 162 -14.50 6.90 3.53
C TRP A 162 -15.41 5.76 3.98
N ALA A 163 -15.82 5.74 5.24
CA ALA A 163 -16.78 4.78 5.79
C ALA A 163 -16.45 3.29 5.46
N ASP A 164 -15.19 2.91 5.62
CA ASP A 164 -14.76 1.52 5.58
C ASP A 164 -14.48 1.00 7.00
N PRO A 165 -15.43 0.27 7.63
CA PRO A 165 -15.26 -0.21 9.01
C PRO A 165 -14.05 -1.13 9.20
N GLN A 166 -13.62 -1.80 8.13
CA GLN A 166 -12.47 -2.68 8.12
C GLN A 166 -11.20 -1.96 7.66
N GLY A 167 -11.32 -0.75 7.13
CA GLY A 167 -10.23 0.04 6.60
C GLY A 167 -9.18 0.37 7.67
N VAL A 168 -7.92 0.17 7.32
CA VAL A 168 -6.78 0.67 8.10
C VAL A 168 -5.94 1.55 7.20
N HIS A 169 -5.88 2.83 7.56
CA HIS A 169 -5.20 3.88 6.78
C HIS A 169 -3.81 4.18 7.34
N GLY A 170 -2.91 4.74 6.51
CA GLY A 170 -1.54 5.09 6.90
C GLY A 170 -1.44 6.50 7.45
N LEU A 171 -1.83 6.71 8.74
CA LEU A 171 -1.99 8.05 9.33
C LEU A 171 -0.92 8.41 10.37
N GLN A 172 -0.03 7.49 10.72
CA GLN A 172 0.91 7.68 11.83
C GLN A 172 2.32 8.02 11.30
N THR A 173 2.50 9.25 10.85
CA THR A 173 3.81 9.79 10.44
C THR A 173 4.27 10.97 11.31
N ALA A 174 3.39 11.54 12.15
CA ALA A 174 3.67 12.73 12.95
C ALA A 174 4.82 12.55 13.97
N GLY A 175 5.16 11.34 14.36
CA GLY A 175 6.28 11.05 15.25
C GLY A 175 7.65 10.99 14.56
N LEU A 176 7.72 11.32 13.27
CA LEU A 176 8.97 11.39 12.50
C LEU A 176 9.57 12.81 12.45
N PHE A 177 8.87 13.80 13.03
CA PHE A 177 9.27 15.22 13.08
C PHE A 177 9.33 15.74 14.50
#